data_24285d7995c5347498c96eb5a147cdbb
#
_entry.id   24285d7995c5347498c96eb5a147cdbb
#
_cell.length_a   1.000
_cell.length_b   1.000
_cell.length_c   1.000
_cell.angle_alpha   90.00
_cell.angle_beta   90.00
_cell.angle_gamma   90.00
#
_symmetry.space_group_name_H-M   'P 1'
#
loop_
_entity.id
_entity.type
_entity.pdbx_description
1 polymer ?
#
loop_
_entity_poly.entity_id
_entity_poly.type
_entity_poly.pdbx_seq_one_letter_code
_entity_poly.pdbx_strand_id
1 'polypeptide(L)'
;MTRYPRDRIIKEASRVLSYIESSELSDSDKDRIVQDSIRNFTDHVNPAVLEHRKSVSTDYSFVEWEDEGAVFRDTHGVEFIDCLGGFGIYTLGHRNPEVVKAVRAQLNRYALHSQELVDPLRGYLAKLVSMITPGDIQYSFFCNGGAEAIEMALKLARLSTGNTYFISTVNAFHGKSMGAVSVTGKDVFRKPYLPVIQSVQHVEYGNADATETAIQALKAVGETVAGVIVEPIQGEGGVNIPPDDYLPRLREICDRYGVLLITDEIQTGMGRTGKMWAVDHNDVVPDILVMGKAFGGGVAPITGIAARPHL
;
A
#
# COMPACT_ATOMS: atom_id res chain seq x y z
N MET A 1 -26.87 23.57 -27.51
CA MET A 1 -25.50 23.96 -27.11
C MET A 1 -24.92 22.84 -26.27
N THR A 2 -23.81 22.25 -26.69
CA THR A 2 -23.13 21.22 -25.92
C THR A 2 -22.60 21.84 -24.63
N ARG A 3 -22.93 21.26 -23.48
CA ARG A 3 -22.54 21.72 -22.13
C ARG A 3 -21.02 21.82 -21.95
N TYR A 4 -20.25 21.13 -22.80
CA TYR A 4 -18.80 21.00 -22.69
C TYR A 4 -18.10 21.58 -23.94
N PRO A 5 -16.96 22.27 -23.79
CA PRO A 5 -16.19 22.85 -24.92
C PRO A 5 -15.37 21.75 -25.61
N ARG A 6 -16.04 20.90 -26.41
CA ARG A 6 -15.48 19.68 -27.02
C ARG A 6 -14.16 19.92 -27.73
N ASP A 7 -14.09 20.92 -28.58
CA ASP A 7 -12.89 21.17 -29.39
C ASP A 7 -11.68 21.57 -28.54
N ARG A 8 -11.93 22.34 -27.47
CA ARG A 8 -10.88 22.69 -26.49
C ARG A 8 -10.38 21.46 -25.74
N ILE A 9 -11.28 20.55 -25.32
CA ILE A 9 -10.93 19.31 -24.65
C ILE A 9 -10.10 18.42 -25.58
N ILE A 10 -10.52 18.22 -26.81
CA ILE A 10 -9.81 17.41 -27.81
C ILE A 10 -8.42 17.98 -28.08
N LYS A 11 -8.31 19.28 -28.26
CA LYS A 11 -7.03 19.94 -28.53
C LYS A 11 -6.05 19.72 -27.35
N GLU A 12 -6.52 19.88 -26.11
CA GLU A 12 -5.69 19.72 -24.94
C GLU A 12 -5.28 18.25 -24.76
N ALA A 13 -6.20 17.31 -24.91
CA ALA A 13 -5.91 15.88 -24.83
C ALA A 13 -4.89 15.45 -25.91
N SER A 14 -5.06 15.92 -27.16
CA SER A 14 -4.11 15.62 -28.24
C SER A 14 -2.71 16.17 -27.97
N ARG A 15 -2.62 17.35 -27.34
CA ARG A 15 -1.34 17.93 -26.94
C ARG A 15 -0.65 17.07 -25.89
N VAL A 16 -1.37 16.62 -24.85
CA VAL A 16 -0.81 15.76 -23.81
C VAL A 16 -0.37 14.41 -24.39
N LEU A 17 -1.17 13.82 -25.27
CA LEU A 17 -0.81 12.59 -25.95
C LEU A 17 0.46 12.73 -26.78
N SER A 18 0.64 13.86 -27.48
CA SER A 18 1.87 14.10 -28.25
C SER A 18 3.12 14.15 -27.38
N TYR A 19 3.04 14.63 -26.14
CA TYR A 19 4.16 14.58 -25.20
C TYR A 19 4.50 13.15 -24.77
N ILE A 20 3.46 12.34 -24.51
CA ILE A 20 3.63 10.94 -24.07
C ILE A 20 4.22 10.06 -25.18
N GLU A 21 3.81 10.31 -26.44
CA GLU A 21 4.21 9.52 -27.61
C GLU A 21 5.54 9.98 -28.23
N SER A 22 6.01 11.18 -27.88
CA SER A 22 7.27 11.70 -28.39
C SER A 22 8.48 11.00 -27.79
N SER A 23 9.44 10.64 -28.62
CA SER A 23 10.74 10.16 -28.18
C SER A 23 11.66 11.28 -27.66
N GLU A 24 11.42 12.53 -28.09
CA GLU A 24 12.17 13.71 -27.68
C GLU A 24 11.22 14.92 -27.56
N LEU A 25 11.37 15.66 -26.48
CA LEU A 25 10.65 16.91 -26.25
C LEU A 25 11.50 18.09 -26.72
N SER A 26 10.88 19.07 -27.41
CA SER A 26 11.52 20.36 -27.64
C SER A 26 11.73 21.13 -26.32
N ASP A 27 12.70 22.04 -26.26
CA ASP A 27 12.95 22.82 -25.05
C ASP A 27 11.71 23.66 -24.67
N SER A 28 10.97 24.16 -25.65
CA SER A 28 9.72 24.88 -25.41
C SER A 28 8.62 23.99 -24.82
N ASP A 29 8.59 22.68 -25.15
CA ASP A 29 7.64 21.73 -24.57
C ASP A 29 8.04 21.36 -23.15
N LYS A 30 9.35 21.16 -22.86
CA LYS A 30 9.88 20.92 -21.52
C LYS A 30 9.49 22.04 -20.57
N ASP A 31 9.76 23.30 -20.96
CA ASP A 31 9.39 24.49 -20.17
C ASP A 31 7.89 24.58 -19.95
N ARG A 32 7.11 24.31 -21.01
CA ARG A 32 5.64 24.29 -20.92
C ARG A 32 5.13 23.23 -19.96
N ILE A 33 5.68 22.02 -19.99
CA ILE A 33 5.29 20.94 -19.08
C ILE A 33 5.53 21.37 -17.63
N VAL A 34 6.67 22.00 -17.32
CA VAL A 34 6.96 22.52 -15.97
C VAL A 34 5.92 23.57 -15.56
N GLN A 35 5.66 24.56 -16.38
CA GLN A 35 4.70 25.63 -16.10
C GLN A 35 3.26 25.10 -15.98
N ASP A 36 2.86 24.21 -16.88
CA ASP A 36 1.54 23.58 -16.83
C ASP A 36 1.40 22.69 -15.60
N SER A 37 2.45 21.99 -15.17
CA SER A 37 2.43 21.16 -13.94
C SER A 37 2.17 22.02 -12.70
N ILE A 38 2.89 23.13 -12.53
CA ILE A 38 2.69 24.06 -11.41
C ILE A 38 1.24 24.57 -11.40
N ARG A 39 0.78 25.10 -12.55
CA ARG A 39 -0.57 25.65 -12.70
C ARG A 39 -1.65 24.59 -12.45
N ASN A 40 -1.54 23.43 -13.09
CA ASN A 40 -2.53 22.37 -12.97
C ASN A 40 -2.64 21.82 -11.54
N PHE A 41 -1.52 21.70 -10.83
CA PHE A 41 -1.56 21.33 -9.42
C PHE A 41 -2.24 22.40 -8.57
N THR A 42 -1.95 23.66 -8.81
CA THR A 42 -2.58 24.80 -8.12
C THR A 42 -4.08 24.84 -8.37
N ASP A 43 -4.49 24.77 -9.64
CA ASP A 43 -5.87 25.03 -10.05
C ASP A 43 -6.79 23.81 -9.98
N HIS A 44 -6.23 22.58 -10.09
CA HIS A 44 -7.02 21.37 -10.30
C HIS A 44 -6.71 20.20 -9.36
N VAL A 45 -5.58 20.22 -8.67
CA VAL A 45 -5.23 19.16 -7.71
C VAL A 45 -5.38 19.65 -6.27
N ASN A 46 -4.42 20.41 -5.78
CA ASN A 46 -4.46 21.02 -4.46
C ASN A 46 -3.24 21.96 -4.31
N PRO A 47 -3.41 23.26 -4.14
CA PRO A 47 -2.30 24.20 -3.98
C PRO A 47 -1.39 23.88 -2.79
N ALA A 48 -1.95 23.37 -1.68
CA ALA A 48 -1.18 23.00 -0.50
C ALA A 48 -0.16 21.86 -0.77
N VAL A 49 -0.35 21.05 -1.81
CA VAL A 49 0.64 20.04 -2.21
C VAL A 49 1.94 20.69 -2.65
N LEU A 50 1.86 21.80 -3.39
CA LEU A 50 3.03 22.53 -3.86
C LEU A 50 3.75 23.27 -2.72
N GLU A 51 2.99 23.85 -1.78
CA GLU A 51 3.55 24.54 -0.60
C GLU A 51 4.46 23.64 0.25
N HIS A 52 4.16 22.33 0.28
CA HIS A 52 4.95 21.35 1.03
C HIS A 52 6.09 20.71 0.22
N ARG A 53 6.17 20.99 -1.08
CA ARG A 53 7.22 20.43 -1.96
C ARG A 53 8.42 21.34 -2.02
N LYS A 54 9.56 20.90 -1.48
CA LYS A 54 10.83 21.66 -1.50
C LYS A 54 11.41 21.84 -2.91
N SER A 55 10.98 21.01 -3.86
CA SER A 55 11.40 21.07 -5.27
C SER A 55 10.63 22.08 -6.11
N VAL A 56 9.62 22.76 -5.54
CA VAL A 56 8.77 23.71 -6.26
C VAL A 56 9.01 25.12 -5.77
N SER A 57 9.19 26.05 -6.71
CA SER A 57 9.14 27.49 -6.50
C SER A 57 7.95 28.10 -7.28
N THR A 58 7.78 29.42 -7.22
CA THR A 58 6.75 30.12 -8.00
C THR A 58 6.94 29.96 -9.50
N ASP A 59 8.18 29.79 -9.96
CA ASP A 59 8.55 29.85 -11.37
C ASP A 59 9.15 28.54 -11.90
N TYR A 60 9.50 27.58 -11.02
CA TYR A 60 10.15 26.33 -11.41
C TYR A 60 9.74 25.17 -10.51
N SER A 61 9.62 23.98 -11.11
CA SER A 61 9.50 22.70 -10.42
C SER A 61 10.30 21.63 -11.15
N PHE A 62 10.98 20.76 -10.39
CA PHE A 62 11.49 19.52 -10.96
C PHE A 62 10.31 18.58 -11.20
N VAL A 63 10.04 18.28 -12.47
CA VAL A 63 8.95 17.40 -12.90
C VAL A 63 9.55 16.08 -13.31
N GLU A 64 9.28 15.02 -12.54
CA GLU A 64 9.72 13.66 -12.87
C GLU A 64 9.12 13.25 -14.22
N TRP A 65 9.98 12.85 -15.16
CA TRP A 65 9.60 12.50 -16.51
C TRP A 65 10.02 11.12 -16.93
N GLU A 66 11.23 10.72 -16.56
CA GLU A 66 11.80 9.41 -16.84
C GLU A 66 12.41 8.82 -15.57
N ASP A 67 12.41 7.49 -15.49
CA ASP A 67 13.02 6.77 -14.39
C ASP A 67 13.71 5.49 -14.87
N GLU A 68 14.73 5.02 -14.16
CA GLU A 68 15.38 3.74 -14.40
C GLU A 68 16.22 3.31 -13.19
N GLY A 69 16.05 2.07 -12.73
CA GLY A 69 16.85 1.54 -11.62
C GLY A 69 16.70 2.33 -10.33
N ALA A 70 17.72 3.06 -9.93
CA ALA A 70 17.71 3.91 -8.72
C ALA A 70 17.67 5.41 -9.02
N VAL A 71 17.35 5.77 -10.26
CA VAL A 71 17.46 7.14 -10.75
C VAL A 71 16.17 7.56 -11.42
N PHE A 72 15.78 8.82 -11.26
CA PHE A 72 14.80 9.48 -12.11
C PHE A 72 15.38 10.76 -12.72
N ARG A 73 14.80 11.19 -13.83
CA ARG A 73 15.18 12.42 -14.56
C ARG A 73 13.98 13.33 -14.70
N ASP A 74 14.25 14.62 -14.60
CA ASP A 74 13.23 15.61 -14.91
C ASP A 74 13.08 15.82 -16.44
N THR A 75 12.15 16.68 -16.84
CA THR A 75 11.90 17.01 -18.25
C THR A 75 13.11 17.58 -18.96
N HIS A 76 14.08 18.19 -18.25
CA HIS A 76 15.30 18.76 -18.80
C HIS A 76 16.50 17.81 -18.74
N GLY A 77 16.31 16.58 -18.26
CA GLY A 77 17.33 15.57 -18.17
C GLY A 77 18.22 15.69 -16.92
N VAL A 78 17.83 16.51 -15.94
CA VAL A 78 18.52 16.57 -14.65
C VAL A 78 18.28 15.28 -13.89
N GLU A 79 19.36 14.61 -13.50
CA GLU A 79 19.30 13.30 -12.86
C GLU A 79 19.27 13.41 -11.34
N PHE A 80 18.42 12.59 -10.70
CA PHE A 80 18.29 12.49 -9.25
C PHE A 80 18.41 11.03 -8.83
N ILE A 81 19.15 10.79 -7.76
CA ILE A 81 19.17 9.48 -7.09
C ILE A 81 17.94 9.37 -6.19
N ASP A 82 17.13 8.32 -6.38
CA ASP A 82 15.97 8.04 -5.54
C ASP A 82 16.39 7.43 -4.20
N CYS A 83 16.49 8.29 -3.18
CA CYS A 83 16.72 7.86 -1.79
C CYS A 83 15.42 7.60 -1.01
N LEU A 84 14.23 7.81 -1.62
CA LEU A 84 12.94 7.57 -1.01
C LEU A 84 12.41 6.15 -1.33
N GLY A 85 12.71 5.64 -2.53
CA GLY A 85 12.28 4.32 -2.99
C GLY A 85 10.76 4.17 -3.10
N GLY A 86 10.02 5.28 -3.35
CA GLY A 86 8.57 5.27 -3.41
C GLY A 86 7.90 4.77 -2.13
N PHE A 87 8.46 5.05 -0.96
CA PHE A 87 8.05 4.49 0.34
C PHE A 87 8.09 2.95 0.40
N GLY A 88 8.97 2.32 -0.39
CA GLY A 88 9.15 0.86 -0.45
C GLY A 88 8.51 0.18 -1.68
N ILE A 89 8.08 0.92 -2.68
CA ILE A 89 7.54 0.37 -3.94
C ILE A 89 8.66 -0.20 -4.82
N TYR A 90 9.77 0.52 -4.96
CA TYR A 90 10.82 0.23 -5.93
C TYR A 90 11.90 -0.74 -5.40
N THR A 91 11.49 -1.88 -4.81
CA THR A 91 12.43 -2.93 -4.36
C THR A 91 13.21 -3.54 -5.52
N LEU A 92 12.61 -3.59 -6.73
CA LEU A 92 13.26 -4.05 -7.96
C LEU A 92 13.89 -2.92 -8.78
N GLY A 93 13.89 -1.70 -8.25
CA GLY A 93 14.23 -0.50 -9.01
C GLY A 93 13.06 0.01 -9.87
N HIS A 94 13.22 1.23 -10.38
CA HIS A 94 12.28 1.85 -11.30
C HIS A 94 12.27 1.10 -12.64
N ARG A 95 11.09 0.89 -13.20
CA ARG A 95 10.86 0.28 -14.54
C ARG A 95 11.69 -0.98 -14.80
N ASN A 96 11.72 -1.92 -13.84
CA ASN A 96 12.44 -3.17 -14.04
C ASN A 96 12.10 -3.77 -15.44
N PRO A 97 13.08 -4.02 -16.31
CA PRO A 97 12.84 -4.36 -17.71
C PRO A 97 12.08 -5.67 -17.90
N GLU A 98 12.28 -6.67 -17.02
CA GLU A 98 11.56 -7.94 -17.09
C GLU A 98 10.08 -7.77 -16.72
N VAL A 99 9.77 -6.94 -15.74
CA VAL A 99 8.39 -6.63 -15.34
C VAL A 99 7.69 -5.85 -16.47
N VAL A 100 8.33 -4.81 -17.01
CA VAL A 100 7.80 -4.01 -18.12
C VAL A 100 7.55 -4.89 -19.35
N LYS A 101 8.47 -5.77 -19.68
CA LYS A 101 8.34 -6.73 -20.81
C LYS A 101 7.12 -7.64 -20.62
N ALA A 102 6.94 -8.20 -19.43
CA ALA A 102 5.79 -9.06 -19.12
C ALA A 102 4.46 -8.31 -19.23
N VAL A 103 4.38 -7.09 -18.68
CA VAL A 103 3.18 -6.25 -18.76
C VAL A 103 2.85 -5.89 -20.20
N ARG A 104 3.82 -5.45 -21.00
CA ARG A 104 3.63 -5.17 -22.44
C ARG A 104 3.15 -6.39 -23.22
N ALA A 105 3.73 -7.57 -22.97
CA ALA A 105 3.30 -8.81 -23.60
C ALA A 105 1.86 -9.17 -23.26
N GLN A 106 1.43 -8.93 -22.02
CA GLN A 106 0.05 -9.17 -21.59
C GLN A 106 -0.93 -8.18 -22.25
N LEU A 107 -0.60 -6.89 -22.31
CA LEU A 107 -1.43 -5.86 -22.93
C LEU A 107 -1.70 -6.14 -24.42
N ASN A 108 -0.79 -6.84 -25.12
CA ASN A 108 -0.99 -7.28 -26.51
C ASN A 108 -2.06 -8.39 -26.65
N ARG A 109 -2.50 -9.03 -25.56
CA ARG A 109 -3.56 -10.04 -25.55
C ARG A 109 -4.87 -9.49 -25.04
N TYR A 110 -4.88 -8.98 -23.80
CA TYR A 110 -6.00 -8.26 -23.18
C TYR A 110 -5.49 -7.44 -22.00
N ALA A 111 -6.16 -6.33 -21.70
CA ALA A 111 -5.77 -5.43 -20.63
C ALA A 111 -6.44 -5.81 -19.30
N LEU A 112 -7.77 -5.79 -19.25
CA LEU A 112 -8.55 -6.13 -18.07
C LEU A 112 -9.43 -7.34 -18.34
N HIS A 113 -9.54 -8.18 -17.31
CA HIS A 113 -10.40 -9.36 -17.33
C HIS A 113 -11.88 -8.97 -17.24
N SER A 114 -12.77 -9.73 -17.94
CA SER A 114 -14.22 -9.47 -17.96
C SER A 114 -14.94 -9.72 -16.63
N GLN A 115 -14.29 -10.39 -15.69
CA GLN A 115 -14.78 -10.85 -14.38
C GLN A 115 -15.83 -11.98 -14.42
N GLU A 116 -16.45 -12.25 -15.57
CA GLU A 116 -17.42 -13.35 -15.74
C GLU A 116 -16.75 -14.70 -16.00
N LEU A 117 -15.58 -14.69 -16.62
CA LEU A 117 -14.82 -15.90 -16.94
C LEU A 117 -13.66 -16.09 -15.96
N VAL A 118 -13.12 -17.30 -15.91
CA VAL A 118 -11.93 -17.60 -15.09
C VAL A 118 -10.70 -16.90 -15.66
N ASP A 119 -10.02 -16.13 -14.82
CA ASP A 119 -8.75 -15.49 -15.15
C ASP A 119 -7.58 -16.42 -14.77
N PRO A 120 -6.87 -16.99 -15.77
CA PRO A 120 -5.75 -17.90 -15.50
C PRO A 120 -4.60 -17.21 -14.77
N LEU A 121 -4.32 -15.93 -15.06
CA LEU A 121 -3.22 -15.20 -14.42
C LEU A 121 -3.48 -14.94 -12.94
N ARG A 122 -4.72 -14.64 -12.57
CA ARG A 122 -5.13 -14.52 -11.18
C ARG A 122 -4.95 -15.84 -10.43
N GLY A 123 -5.33 -16.96 -11.05
CA GLY A 123 -5.14 -18.30 -10.48
C GLY A 123 -3.66 -18.65 -10.29
N TYR A 124 -2.82 -18.37 -11.30
CA TYR A 124 -1.37 -18.59 -11.19
C TYR A 124 -0.74 -17.67 -10.13
N LEU A 125 -1.13 -16.41 -10.06
CA LEU A 125 -0.64 -15.47 -9.03
C LEU A 125 -1.01 -15.96 -7.63
N ALA A 126 -2.26 -16.37 -7.41
CA ALA A 126 -2.69 -16.91 -6.11
C ALA A 126 -1.90 -18.17 -5.72
N LYS A 127 -1.64 -19.07 -6.69
CA LYS A 127 -0.78 -20.23 -6.46
C LYS A 127 0.64 -19.83 -6.09
N LEU A 128 1.25 -18.87 -6.81
CA LEU A 128 2.60 -18.40 -6.49
C LEU A 128 2.66 -17.76 -5.11
N VAL A 129 1.66 -16.95 -4.75
CA VAL A 129 1.56 -16.36 -3.41
C VAL A 129 1.52 -17.44 -2.35
N SER A 130 0.68 -18.48 -2.50
CA SER A 130 0.63 -19.58 -1.52
C SER A 130 1.94 -20.36 -1.39
N MET A 131 2.79 -20.35 -2.42
CA MET A 131 4.11 -21.03 -2.39
C MET A 131 5.20 -20.21 -1.68
N ILE A 132 5.01 -18.91 -1.52
CA ILE A 132 5.99 -17.99 -0.91
C ILE A 132 5.52 -17.42 0.43
N THR A 133 4.30 -17.73 0.87
CA THR A 133 3.77 -17.33 2.19
C THR A 133 4.09 -18.38 3.26
N PRO A 134 4.24 -17.98 4.53
CA PRO A 134 4.60 -18.92 5.59
C PRO A 134 3.44 -19.86 5.95
N GLY A 135 3.81 -21.05 6.44
CA GLY A 135 2.89 -22.05 7.01
C GLY A 135 1.87 -22.58 6.00
N ASP A 136 0.59 -22.54 6.38
CA ASP A 136 -0.54 -23.08 5.62
C ASP A 136 -1.40 -21.98 4.95
N ILE A 137 -0.88 -20.77 4.80
CA ILE A 137 -1.56 -19.69 4.07
C ILE A 137 -1.82 -20.14 2.62
N GLN A 138 -3.08 -20.08 2.21
CA GLN A 138 -3.51 -20.74 0.96
C GLN A 138 -4.32 -19.83 0.02
N TYR A 139 -5.26 -19.06 0.55
CA TYR A 139 -6.20 -18.30 -0.27
C TYR A 139 -5.82 -16.84 -0.35
N SER A 140 -5.91 -16.26 -1.56
CA SER A 140 -5.59 -14.85 -1.79
C SER A 140 -6.77 -14.08 -2.36
N PHE A 141 -6.88 -12.82 -1.95
CA PHE A 141 -7.78 -11.83 -2.55
C PHE A 141 -6.97 -10.60 -2.96
N PHE A 142 -7.08 -10.18 -4.23
CA PHE A 142 -6.29 -9.09 -4.79
C PHE A 142 -7.11 -7.80 -4.88
N CYS A 143 -6.46 -6.68 -4.57
CA CYS A 143 -6.98 -5.31 -4.60
C CYS A 143 -5.99 -4.40 -5.34
N ASN A 144 -6.30 -3.09 -5.44
CA ASN A 144 -5.46 -2.12 -6.13
C ASN A 144 -4.57 -1.29 -5.19
N GLY A 145 -5.03 -1.02 -3.97
CA GLY A 145 -4.33 -0.18 -3.00
C GLY A 145 -4.21 -0.82 -1.62
N GLY A 146 -3.14 -0.46 -0.88
CA GLY A 146 -2.89 -1.01 0.46
C GLY A 146 -4.04 -0.79 1.43
N ALA A 147 -4.67 0.38 1.40
CA ALA A 147 -5.84 0.64 2.24
C ALA A 147 -7.01 -0.31 1.92
N GLU A 148 -7.24 -0.64 0.64
CA GLU A 148 -8.25 -1.63 0.24
C GLU A 148 -7.93 -3.02 0.78
N ALA A 149 -6.66 -3.44 0.71
CA ALA A 149 -6.23 -4.72 1.27
C ALA A 149 -6.43 -4.79 2.79
N ILE A 150 -6.16 -3.70 3.51
CA ILE A 150 -6.47 -3.60 4.95
C ILE A 150 -7.98 -3.70 5.20
N GLU A 151 -8.81 -2.97 4.43
CA GLU A 151 -10.28 -3.09 4.53
C GLU A 151 -10.74 -4.54 4.33
N MET A 152 -10.16 -5.26 3.37
CA MET A 152 -10.47 -6.67 3.14
C MET A 152 -10.02 -7.57 4.29
N ALA A 153 -8.83 -7.34 4.86
CA ALA A 153 -8.36 -8.07 6.05
C ALA A 153 -9.30 -7.90 7.25
N LEU A 154 -9.72 -6.66 7.52
CA LEU A 154 -10.66 -6.37 8.61
C LEU A 154 -12.03 -7.00 8.36
N LYS A 155 -12.54 -6.94 7.13
CA LYS A 155 -13.81 -7.57 6.75
C LYS A 155 -13.75 -9.09 6.86
N LEU A 156 -12.69 -9.72 6.36
CA LEU A 156 -12.49 -11.16 6.45
C LEU A 156 -12.43 -11.59 7.92
N ALA A 157 -11.66 -10.89 8.76
CA ALA A 157 -11.56 -11.20 10.17
C ALA A 157 -12.93 -11.15 10.89
N ARG A 158 -13.73 -10.12 10.62
CA ARG A 158 -15.10 -10.03 11.17
C ARG A 158 -16.02 -11.13 10.64
N LEU A 159 -15.96 -11.42 9.35
CA LEU A 159 -16.80 -12.43 8.72
C LEU A 159 -16.50 -13.83 9.28
N SER A 160 -15.21 -14.17 9.43
CA SER A 160 -14.77 -15.50 9.89
C SER A 160 -15.01 -15.73 11.38
N THR A 161 -14.88 -14.68 12.20
CA THR A 161 -15.01 -14.79 13.66
C THR A 161 -16.37 -14.43 14.23
N GLY A 162 -17.14 -13.60 13.50
CA GLY A 162 -18.34 -12.96 14.03
C GLY A 162 -18.06 -11.89 15.10
N ASN A 163 -16.78 -11.57 15.34
CA ASN A 163 -16.32 -10.67 16.39
C ASN A 163 -16.21 -9.21 15.88
N THR A 164 -16.07 -8.24 16.80
CA THR A 164 -16.26 -6.81 16.46
C THR A 164 -14.99 -5.99 16.56
N TYR A 165 -14.26 -6.09 17.68
CA TYR A 165 -13.13 -5.21 17.98
C TYR A 165 -11.86 -5.63 17.26
N PHE A 166 -11.02 -4.63 16.97
CA PHE A 166 -9.63 -4.83 16.57
C PHE A 166 -8.69 -4.20 17.59
N ILE A 167 -7.54 -4.81 17.78
CA ILE A 167 -6.43 -4.21 18.50
C ILE A 167 -5.37 -3.84 17.46
N SER A 168 -4.91 -2.60 17.51
CA SER A 168 -3.82 -2.07 16.71
C SER A 168 -2.78 -1.41 17.62
N THR A 169 -1.77 -0.79 17.06
CA THR A 169 -0.68 -0.22 17.84
C THR A 169 -0.55 1.29 17.66
N VAL A 170 -0.06 1.98 18.67
CA VAL A 170 0.32 3.39 18.59
C VAL A 170 1.40 3.54 17.51
N ASN A 171 1.33 4.62 16.74
CA ASN A 171 2.17 4.93 15.58
C ASN A 171 2.00 4.01 14.36
N ALA A 172 1.12 3.01 14.38
CA ALA A 172 0.84 2.19 13.21
C ALA A 172 0.32 3.01 12.02
N PHE A 173 0.65 2.55 10.80
CA PHE A 173 0.10 3.10 9.57
C PHE A 173 -0.42 1.98 8.67
N HIS A 174 -1.74 1.94 8.51
CA HIS A 174 -2.43 0.92 7.72
C HIS A 174 -3.20 1.48 6.52
N GLY A 175 -3.18 2.79 6.32
CA GLY A 175 -3.87 3.46 5.21
C GLY A 175 -4.81 4.57 5.66
N LYS A 176 -5.55 5.14 4.69
CA LYS A 176 -6.36 6.36 4.88
C LYS A 176 -7.84 6.20 4.48
N SER A 177 -8.32 5.03 4.06
CA SER A 177 -9.77 4.73 3.99
C SER A 177 -10.34 4.65 5.41
N MET A 178 -11.66 4.73 5.58
CA MET A 178 -12.27 4.87 6.91
C MET A 178 -11.94 3.69 7.85
N GLY A 179 -11.97 2.45 7.36
CA GLY A 179 -11.57 1.29 8.16
C GLY A 179 -10.06 1.26 8.42
N ALA A 180 -9.24 1.50 7.38
CA ALA A 180 -7.80 1.52 7.53
C ALA A 180 -7.30 2.66 8.44
N VAL A 181 -7.90 3.87 8.36
CA VAL A 181 -7.54 4.98 9.25
C VAL A 181 -7.99 4.72 10.69
N SER A 182 -9.01 3.88 10.89
CA SER A 182 -9.47 3.50 12.22
C SER A 182 -8.43 2.65 12.96
N VAL A 183 -7.75 1.74 12.27
CA VAL A 183 -6.67 0.91 12.82
C VAL A 183 -5.29 1.58 12.72
N THR A 184 -5.13 2.66 11.95
CA THR A 184 -3.93 3.51 11.96
C THR A 184 -3.79 4.19 13.31
N GLY A 185 -2.61 4.15 13.94
CA GLY A 185 -2.34 4.63 15.30
C GLY A 185 -1.60 5.97 15.37
N LYS A 186 -1.34 6.65 14.24
CA LYS A 186 -0.63 7.92 14.17
C LYS A 186 -1.61 9.08 14.09
N ASP A 187 -1.54 10.02 15.05
CA ASP A 187 -2.49 11.10 15.23
C ASP A 187 -2.65 12.01 14.00
N VAL A 188 -1.55 12.36 13.34
CA VAL A 188 -1.54 13.23 12.15
C VAL A 188 -2.41 12.69 11.02
N PHE A 189 -2.56 11.36 10.93
CA PHE A 189 -3.40 10.72 9.92
C PHE A 189 -4.84 10.50 10.37
N ARG A 190 -5.12 10.50 11.68
CA ARG A 190 -6.44 10.20 12.26
C ARG A 190 -7.22 11.43 12.67
N LYS A 191 -6.54 12.38 13.33
CA LYS A 191 -7.16 13.55 13.98
C LYS A 191 -8.11 14.34 13.07
N PRO A 192 -7.78 14.58 11.78
CA PRO A 192 -8.68 15.32 10.87
C PRO A 192 -10.00 14.60 10.56
N TYR A 193 -10.09 13.27 10.81
CA TYR A 193 -11.22 12.43 10.38
C TYR A 193 -12.01 11.84 11.56
N LEU A 194 -11.75 12.29 12.78
CA LEU A 194 -12.51 11.82 13.95
C LEU A 194 -13.96 12.33 13.89
N PRO A 195 -14.96 11.49 14.30
CA PRO A 195 -14.80 10.12 14.81
C PRO A 195 -14.63 9.09 13.67
N VAL A 196 -13.70 8.16 13.85
CA VAL A 196 -13.52 6.98 12.99
C VAL A 196 -14.34 5.80 13.52
N ILE A 197 -14.20 4.59 12.94
CA ILE A 197 -14.83 3.37 13.48
C ILE A 197 -14.31 3.14 14.89
N GLN A 198 -15.23 3.06 15.88
CA GLN A 198 -14.88 3.09 17.29
C GLN A 198 -14.45 1.74 17.88
N SER A 199 -14.76 0.62 17.23
CA SER A 199 -14.38 -0.73 17.70
C SER A 199 -12.90 -1.04 17.43
N VAL A 200 -11.99 -0.13 17.82
CA VAL A 200 -10.54 -0.28 17.72
C VAL A 200 -9.88 0.24 18.99
N GLN A 201 -9.04 -0.58 19.60
CA GLN A 201 -8.19 -0.20 20.72
C GLN A 201 -6.72 -0.18 20.28
N HIS A 202 -6.02 0.90 20.61
CA HIS A 202 -4.59 1.04 20.32
C HIS A 202 -3.77 0.76 21.58
N VAL A 203 -2.74 -0.06 21.43
CA VAL A 203 -1.80 -0.43 22.50
C VAL A 203 -0.38 -0.01 22.11
N GLU A 204 0.54 -0.04 23.06
CA GLU A 204 1.96 0.22 22.81
C GLU A 204 2.55 -0.82 21.85
N TYR A 205 3.26 -0.35 20.81
CA TYR A 205 3.96 -1.21 19.87
C TYR A 205 5.16 -1.89 20.53
N GLY A 206 5.39 -3.18 20.24
CA GLY A 206 6.47 -3.96 20.83
C GLY A 206 6.13 -4.51 22.23
N ASN A 207 4.94 -4.22 22.75
CA ASN A 207 4.49 -4.67 24.07
C ASN A 207 3.35 -5.70 23.93
N ALA A 208 3.70 -6.99 23.93
CA ALA A 208 2.73 -8.07 23.82
C ALA A 208 1.81 -8.18 25.05
N ASP A 209 2.29 -7.83 26.24
CA ASP A 209 1.49 -7.85 27.49
C ASP A 209 0.39 -6.78 27.44
N ALA A 210 0.67 -5.61 26.84
CA ALA A 210 -0.34 -4.59 26.62
C ALA A 210 -1.47 -5.07 25.68
N THR A 211 -1.11 -5.87 24.66
CA THR A 211 -2.09 -6.50 23.77
C THR A 211 -2.95 -7.51 24.52
N GLU A 212 -2.36 -8.39 25.32
CA GLU A 212 -3.09 -9.36 26.12
C GLU A 212 -4.04 -8.69 27.11
N THR A 213 -3.55 -7.66 27.82
CA THR A 213 -4.36 -6.87 28.77
C THR A 213 -5.57 -6.23 28.06
N ALA A 214 -5.39 -5.70 26.85
CA ALA A 214 -6.47 -5.12 26.08
C ALA A 214 -7.53 -6.15 25.68
N ILE A 215 -7.11 -7.35 25.24
CA ILE A 215 -8.03 -8.46 24.93
C ILE A 215 -8.84 -8.84 26.19
N GLN A 216 -8.18 -9.01 27.34
CA GLN A 216 -8.83 -9.36 28.58
C GLN A 216 -9.84 -8.30 29.04
N ALA A 217 -9.47 -7.02 28.97
CA ALA A 217 -10.32 -5.91 29.35
C ALA A 217 -11.59 -5.84 28.47
N LEU A 218 -11.47 -6.02 27.16
CA LEU A 218 -12.62 -6.06 26.26
C LEU A 218 -13.53 -7.24 26.57
N LYS A 219 -12.97 -8.43 26.75
CA LYS A 219 -13.74 -9.64 27.10
C LYS A 219 -14.45 -9.51 28.46
N ALA A 220 -13.83 -8.85 29.43
CA ALA A 220 -14.42 -8.64 30.76
C ALA A 220 -15.70 -7.79 30.74
N VAL A 221 -15.85 -6.91 29.75
CA VAL A 221 -17.05 -6.10 29.55
C VAL A 221 -18.01 -6.67 28.49
N GLY A 222 -17.76 -7.89 28.02
CA GLY A 222 -18.63 -8.58 27.04
C GLY A 222 -18.34 -8.26 25.59
N GLU A 223 -17.30 -7.51 25.28
CA GLU A 223 -16.88 -7.24 23.90
C GLU A 223 -16.08 -8.39 23.31
N THR A 224 -16.11 -8.51 22.00
CA THR A 224 -15.44 -9.58 21.25
C THR A 224 -14.35 -9.03 20.33
N VAL A 225 -13.18 -9.68 20.29
CA VAL A 225 -12.02 -9.26 19.49
C VAL A 225 -11.90 -10.13 18.23
N ALA A 226 -11.99 -9.52 17.06
CA ALA A 226 -11.84 -10.18 15.76
C ALA A 226 -10.37 -10.41 15.39
N GLY A 227 -9.50 -9.46 15.69
CA GLY A 227 -8.10 -9.57 15.32
C GLY A 227 -7.20 -8.54 15.98
N VAL A 228 -5.92 -8.87 16.01
CA VAL A 228 -4.80 -7.97 16.29
C VAL A 228 -4.13 -7.67 14.95
N ILE A 229 -4.00 -6.41 14.59
CA ILE A 229 -3.32 -5.97 13.36
C ILE A 229 -2.03 -5.23 13.71
N VAL A 230 -0.91 -5.69 13.11
CA VAL A 230 0.41 -5.12 13.36
C VAL A 230 1.26 -5.07 12.09
N GLU A 231 2.13 -4.07 12.01
CA GLU A 231 3.28 -4.08 11.10
C GLU A 231 4.40 -4.88 11.79
N PRO A 232 5.07 -5.85 11.13
CA PRO A 232 6.23 -6.52 11.73
C PRO A 232 7.37 -5.56 12.09
N ILE A 233 7.55 -4.51 11.29
CA ILE A 233 8.37 -3.33 11.57
C ILE A 233 7.54 -2.11 11.18
N GLN A 234 7.32 -1.18 12.09
CA GLN A 234 6.60 0.04 11.75
C GLN A 234 7.43 0.92 10.81
N GLY A 235 6.90 1.20 9.62
CA GLY A 235 7.57 2.05 8.63
C GLY A 235 7.29 3.53 8.88
N GLU A 236 6.08 3.99 8.61
CA GLU A 236 5.63 5.38 8.75
C GLU A 236 5.65 5.87 10.22
N GLY A 237 5.65 4.95 11.16
CA GLY A 237 5.79 5.22 12.58
C GLY A 237 7.17 5.68 13.00
N GLY A 238 8.20 5.48 12.17
CA GLY A 238 9.57 5.89 12.43
C GLY A 238 10.61 4.77 12.34
N VAL A 239 10.35 3.72 11.55
CA VAL A 239 11.19 2.51 11.42
C VAL A 239 11.43 1.86 12.79
N ASN A 240 10.34 1.59 13.50
CA ASN A 240 10.40 0.97 14.81
C ASN A 240 10.50 -0.54 14.68
N ILE A 241 11.58 -1.12 15.19
CA ILE A 241 11.81 -2.57 15.24
C ILE A 241 11.40 -3.05 16.62
N PRO A 242 10.48 -4.04 16.75
CA PRO A 242 10.06 -4.54 18.05
C PRO A 242 11.11 -5.50 18.65
N PRO A 243 10.99 -5.85 19.93
CA PRO A 243 11.76 -6.96 20.52
C PRO A 243 11.56 -8.27 19.74
N ASP A 244 12.58 -9.13 19.71
CA ASP A 244 12.57 -10.37 18.92
C ASP A 244 11.44 -11.34 19.33
N ASP A 245 11.00 -11.31 20.57
CA ASP A 245 9.93 -12.16 21.10
C ASP A 245 8.52 -11.58 20.87
N TYR A 246 8.39 -10.35 20.35
CA TYR A 246 7.12 -9.67 20.23
C TYR A 246 6.13 -10.42 19.33
N LEU A 247 6.50 -10.70 18.08
CA LEU A 247 5.62 -11.41 17.15
C LEU A 247 5.30 -12.83 17.58
N PRO A 248 6.27 -13.66 18.05
CA PRO A 248 5.99 -14.97 18.65
C PRO A 248 4.98 -14.89 19.80
N ARG A 249 5.16 -13.96 20.72
CA ARG A 249 4.23 -13.76 21.85
C ARG A 249 2.83 -13.32 21.39
N LEU A 250 2.75 -12.44 20.38
CA LEU A 250 1.45 -12.07 19.81
C LEU A 250 0.75 -13.29 19.20
N ARG A 251 1.48 -14.18 18.52
CA ARG A 251 0.91 -15.42 17.98
C ARG A 251 0.35 -16.29 19.08
N GLU A 252 1.11 -16.53 20.14
CA GLU A 252 0.68 -17.32 21.31
C GLU A 252 -0.56 -16.71 22.00
N ILE A 253 -0.59 -15.39 22.15
CA ILE A 253 -1.74 -14.68 22.73
C ILE A 253 -2.96 -14.84 21.83
N CYS A 254 -2.82 -14.59 20.53
CA CYS A 254 -3.90 -14.72 19.57
C CYS A 254 -4.47 -16.16 19.59
N ASP A 255 -3.63 -17.18 19.59
CA ASP A 255 -4.05 -18.58 19.68
C ASP A 255 -4.81 -18.88 20.98
N ARG A 256 -4.29 -18.41 22.11
CA ARG A 256 -4.90 -18.61 23.44
C ARG A 256 -6.30 -18.03 23.56
N TYR A 257 -6.52 -16.87 22.93
CA TYR A 257 -7.79 -16.15 23.05
C TYR A 257 -8.75 -16.38 21.86
N GLY A 258 -8.33 -17.11 20.81
CA GLY A 258 -9.09 -17.31 19.59
C GLY A 258 -9.27 -16.01 18.78
N VAL A 259 -8.24 -15.17 18.76
CA VAL A 259 -8.19 -13.88 18.07
C VAL A 259 -7.28 -14.02 16.85
N LEU A 260 -7.63 -13.45 15.71
CA LEU A 260 -6.80 -13.55 14.52
C LEU A 260 -5.59 -12.61 14.58
N LEU A 261 -4.43 -13.11 14.15
CA LEU A 261 -3.23 -12.28 13.92
C LEU A 261 -3.18 -11.84 12.46
N ILE A 262 -3.25 -10.53 12.24
CA ILE A 262 -3.16 -9.90 10.92
C ILE A 262 -1.83 -9.17 10.84
N THR A 263 -0.97 -9.55 9.89
CA THR A 263 0.31 -8.86 9.68
C THR A 263 0.25 -7.99 8.42
N ASP A 264 0.54 -6.71 8.61
CA ASP A 264 0.66 -5.75 7.51
C ASP A 264 2.09 -5.77 6.97
N GLU A 265 2.29 -6.56 5.94
CA GLU A 265 3.57 -6.71 5.22
C GLU A 265 3.63 -5.82 3.96
N ILE A 266 2.75 -4.84 3.83
CA ILE A 266 2.72 -3.95 2.66
C ILE A 266 4.08 -3.27 2.46
N GLN A 267 4.76 -2.86 3.53
CA GLN A 267 6.07 -2.23 3.44
C GLN A 267 7.23 -3.19 3.73
N THR A 268 7.03 -4.14 4.62
CA THR A 268 8.08 -5.03 5.13
C THR A 268 8.30 -6.28 4.28
N GLY A 269 7.29 -6.68 3.50
CA GLY A 269 7.33 -7.87 2.67
C GLY A 269 8.15 -7.74 1.38
N MET A 270 8.11 -8.78 0.57
CA MET A 270 8.72 -8.87 -0.76
C MET A 270 10.22 -8.57 -0.77
N GLY A 271 10.94 -9.11 0.22
CA GLY A 271 12.40 -9.00 0.29
C GLY A 271 12.94 -7.75 0.99
N ARG A 272 12.10 -6.81 1.42
CA ARG A 272 12.53 -5.53 2.02
C ARG A 272 13.46 -5.72 3.23
N THR A 273 13.21 -6.71 4.05
CA THR A 273 13.98 -6.97 5.28
C THR A 273 15.06 -8.05 5.14
N GLY A 274 15.28 -8.55 3.91
CA GLY A 274 16.23 -9.62 3.61
C GLY A 274 15.64 -11.04 3.63
N LYS A 275 14.37 -11.18 4.05
CA LYS A 275 13.54 -12.39 3.88
C LYS A 275 12.33 -12.06 3.03
N MET A 276 11.61 -13.07 2.51
CA MET A 276 10.42 -12.85 1.69
C MET A 276 9.39 -12.01 2.44
N TRP A 277 9.12 -12.38 3.69
CA TRP A 277 8.24 -11.67 4.62
C TRP A 277 9.01 -11.35 5.90
N ALA A 278 8.67 -10.24 6.55
CA ALA A 278 9.35 -9.89 7.80
C ALA A 278 8.99 -10.84 8.94
N VAL A 279 7.81 -11.43 8.94
CA VAL A 279 7.42 -12.49 9.91
C VAL A 279 8.30 -13.72 9.83
N ASP A 280 8.99 -13.97 8.71
CA ASP A 280 9.92 -15.10 8.55
C ASP A 280 11.18 -14.96 9.43
N HIS A 281 11.49 -13.76 9.93
CA HIS A 281 12.60 -13.57 10.88
C HIS A 281 12.33 -14.23 12.24
N ASN A 282 11.05 -14.37 12.59
CA ASN A 282 10.61 -14.90 13.88
C ASN A 282 9.84 -16.23 13.72
N ASP A 283 9.82 -16.82 12.53
CA ASP A 283 9.08 -18.04 12.21
C ASP A 283 7.59 -17.99 12.59
N VAL A 284 6.96 -16.81 12.46
CA VAL A 284 5.55 -16.59 12.79
C VAL A 284 4.66 -16.76 11.57
N VAL A 285 3.60 -17.54 11.72
CA VAL A 285 2.54 -17.69 10.72
C VAL A 285 1.33 -16.86 11.14
N PRO A 286 1.00 -15.75 10.43
CA PRO A 286 -0.22 -15.01 10.71
C PRO A 286 -1.44 -15.74 10.14
N ASP A 287 -2.64 -15.36 10.61
CA ASP A 287 -3.89 -15.85 10.04
C ASP A 287 -4.20 -15.13 8.72
N ILE A 288 -3.89 -13.84 8.65
CA ILE A 288 -4.02 -13.01 7.46
C ILE A 288 -2.72 -12.22 7.27
N LEU A 289 -2.14 -12.33 6.09
CA LEU A 289 -0.97 -11.57 5.65
C LEU A 289 -1.41 -10.56 4.59
N VAL A 290 -1.11 -9.28 4.81
CA VAL A 290 -1.44 -8.20 3.87
C VAL A 290 -0.22 -7.81 3.07
N MET A 291 -0.35 -7.73 1.74
CA MET A 291 0.76 -7.45 0.81
C MET A 291 0.46 -6.28 -0.13
N GLY A 292 1.49 -5.57 -0.56
CA GLY A 292 1.36 -4.41 -1.45
C GLY A 292 2.71 -3.83 -1.86
N LYS A 293 2.72 -2.56 -2.22
CA LYS A 293 3.93 -1.81 -2.62
C LYS A 293 4.80 -2.59 -3.63
N ALA A 294 5.92 -3.17 -3.18
CA ALA A 294 6.84 -3.95 -4.03
C ALA A 294 6.17 -5.14 -4.75
N PHE A 295 5.02 -5.62 -4.26
CA PHE A 295 4.25 -6.68 -4.89
C PHE A 295 3.85 -6.37 -6.34
N GLY A 296 3.64 -5.08 -6.67
CA GLY A 296 3.37 -4.61 -8.02
C GLY A 296 4.60 -4.41 -8.92
N GLY A 297 5.80 -4.74 -8.43
CA GLY A 297 7.05 -4.60 -9.17
C GLY A 297 7.40 -3.16 -9.56
N GLY A 298 6.79 -2.16 -8.93
CA GLY A 298 6.97 -0.74 -9.28
C GLY A 298 6.28 -0.31 -10.59
N VAL A 299 5.51 -1.19 -11.22
CA VAL A 299 4.90 -0.95 -12.55
C VAL A 299 3.38 -0.91 -12.49
N ALA A 300 2.77 -1.78 -11.68
CA ALA A 300 1.31 -1.86 -11.59
C ALA A 300 0.82 -1.74 -10.14
N PRO A 301 -0.27 -1.00 -9.89
CA PRO A 301 -0.89 -0.99 -8.57
C PRO A 301 -1.58 -2.35 -8.35
N ILE A 302 -1.00 -3.17 -7.50
CA ILE A 302 -1.60 -4.41 -7.03
C ILE A 302 -1.27 -4.61 -5.56
N THR A 303 -2.26 -5.04 -4.80
CA THR A 303 -2.17 -5.38 -3.38
C THR A 303 -3.07 -6.57 -3.09
N GLY A 304 -3.05 -7.08 -1.89
CA GLY A 304 -3.98 -8.14 -1.53
C GLY A 304 -3.77 -8.64 -0.12
N ILE A 305 -4.56 -9.63 0.19
CA ILE A 305 -4.42 -10.43 1.40
C ILE A 305 -4.18 -11.89 1.02
N ALA A 306 -3.46 -12.59 1.87
CA ALA A 306 -3.38 -14.04 1.84
C ALA A 306 -3.78 -14.58 3.21
N ALA A 307 -4.60 -15.63 3.25
CA ALA A 307 -5.22 -16.12 4.46
C ALA A 307 -5.10 -17.64 4.58
N ARG A 308 -5.17 -18.11 5.83
CA ARG A 308 -5.20 -19.53 6.15
C ARG A 308 -6.52 -20.19 5.71
N PRO A 309 -6.53 -21.49 5.44
CA PRO A 309 -7.68 -22.17 4.80
C PRO A 309 -8.95 -22.25 5.64
N HIS A 310 -8.87 -21.99 6.93
CA HIS A 310 -10.04 -22.05 7.83
C HIS A 310 -10.83 -20.72 7.91
N LEU A 311 -10.38 -19.65 7.21
CA LEU A 311 -11.00 -18.32 7.22
C LEU A 311 -11.97 -18.07 6.04
#